data_8073feff04fe84f11200f3fe6946ff99
#
_entry.id   8073feff04fe84f11200f3fe6946ff99
#
_cell.length_a   1.000
_cell.length_b   1.000
_cell.length_c   1.000
_cell.angle_alpha   90.00
_cell.angle_beta   90.00
_cell.angle_gamma   90.00
#
_symmetry.space_group_name_H-M   'P 1'
#
loop_
_entity.id
_entity.type
_entity.pdbx_description
1 polymer ?
#
loop_
_entity_poly.entity_id
_entity_poly.type
_entity_poly.pdbx_seq_one_letter_code
_entity_poly.pdbx_strand_id
1 'polypeptide(L)'
;MPLSLTARPRDVTGRHVHALRREGQVPAVVYGHRQEPISIQADAKEIDRIWQRAGRTHLVDLLIEGQPLRRVLIREFQRNPRNGRPIHADFFAVNLLEKLTVDVPLVLVGDSPAVSDLKVGQLLQTMNTVKVECLPTNLPPQLTVDVSGLMAVDDSVTLADVTLPEGVELAGAEPTEVVVKIAALRVREEVEEEGAPAEAGAVEQAGEAEASGE
;
A
#
# COMPACT_ATOMS: atom_id res chain seq x y z
N MET A 1 -23.40 -0.80 8.29
CA MET A 1 -24.14 -1.84 7.54
C MET A 1 -23.14 -2.95 7.25
N PRO A 2 -23.47 -4.23 7.44
CA PRO A 2 -22.58 -5.34 7.10
C PRO A 2 -22.26 -5.29 5.60
N LEU A 3 -21.00 -5.48 5.27
CA LEU A 3 -20.53 -5.56 3.89
C LEU A 3 -20.71 -6.99 3.43
N SER A 4 -21.57 -7.23 2.46
CA SER A 4 -21.84 -8.56 1.92
C SER A 4 -21.39 -8.67 0.47
N LEU A 5 -20.77 -9.80 0.12
CA LEU A 5 -20.34 -10.17 -1.22
C LEU A 5 -20.98 -11.48 -1.63
N THR A 6 -21.57 -11.52 -2.80
CA THR A 6 -22.07 -12.75 -3.40
C THR A 6 -21.05 -13.33 -4.36
N ALA A 7 -20.75 -14.62 -4.23
CA ALA A 7 -19.79 -15.31 -5.07
C ALA A 7 -20.32 -16.66 -5.53
N ARG A 8 -19.76 -17.15 -6.63
CA ARG A 8 -20.06 -18.48 -7.19
C ARG A 8 -18.85 -19.39 -7.11
N PRO A 9 -19.03 -20.68 -6.87
CA PRO A 9 -17.93 -21.63 -7.02
C PRO A 9 -17.37 -21.57 -8.44
N ARG A 10 -16.05 -21.77 -8.55
CA ARG A 10 -15.36 -21.70 -9.83
C ARG A 10 -14.63 -23.00 -10.12
N ASP A 11 -14.98 -23.66 -11.22
CA ASP A 11 -14.32 -24.87 -11.70
C ASP A 11 -13.24 -24.56 -12.75
N VAL A 12 -13.32 -23.38 -13.35
CA VAL A 12 -12.38 -22.94 -14.42
C VAL A 12 -11.05 -22.52 -13.81
N THR A 13 -9.98 -23.18 -14.23
CA THR A 13 -8.60 -22.93 -13.78
C THR A 13 -7.64 -22.63 -14.94
N GLY A 14 -6.42 -22.20 -14.63
CA GLY A 14 -5.36 -21.99 -15.61
C GLY A 14 -5.65 -20.87 -16.62
N ARG A 15 -5.34 -21.10 -17.88
CA ARG A 15 -5.41 -20.07 -18.94
C ARG A 15 -6.83 -19.55 -19.22
N HIS A 16 -7.83 -20.35 -18.93
CA HIS A 16 -9.25 -20.01 -19.16
C HIS A 16 -9.79 -18.91 -18.24
N VAL A 17 -9.12 -18.66 -17.11
CA VAL A 17 -9.45 -17.57 -16.18
C VAL A 17 -9.41 -16.19 -16.85
N HIS A 18 -8.67 -16.04 -17.96
CA HIS A 18 -8.62 -14.78 -18.67
C HIS A 18 -9.97 -14.42 -19.34
N ALA A 19 -10.76 -15.42 -19.76
CA ALA A 19 -12.10 -15.20 -20.31
C ALA A 19 -13.04 -14.61 -19.25
N LEU A 20 -13.02 -15.16 -18.03
CA LEU A 20 -13.83 -14.65 -16.90
C LEU A 20 -13.58 -13.16 -16.64
N ARG A 21 -12.31 -12.73 -16.67
CA ARG A 21 -11.98 -11.32 -16.46
C ARG A 21 -12.51 -10.40 -17.57
N ARG A 22 -12.63 -10.91 -18.80
CA ARG A 22 -13.24 -10.16 -19.92
C ARG A 22 -14.75 -10.02 -19.74
N GLU A 23 -15.40 -11.01 -19.13
CA GLU A 23 -16.82 -11.00 -18.79
C GLU A 23 -17.13 -10.17 -17.53
N GLY A 24 -16.11 -9.57 -16.92
CA GLY A 24 -16.28 -8.77 -15.72
C GLY A 24 -16.33 -9.58 -14.42
N GLN A 25 -15.95 -10.86 -14.47
CA GLN A 25 -15.84 -11.72 -13.29
C GLN A 25 -14.40 -11.75 -12.80
N VAL A 26 -14.19 -11.65 -11.50
CA VAL A 26 -12.88 -11.73 -10.85
C VAL A 26 -12.73 -13.09 -10.18
N PRO A 27 -11.67 -13.82 -10.50
CA PRO A 27 -11.33 -15.03 -9.78
C PRO A 27 -10.84 -14.66 -8.38
N ALA A 28 -11.28 -15.40 -7.41
CA ALA A 28 -10.85 -15.25 -6.03
C ALA A 28 -10.69 -16.62 -5.36
N VAL A 29 -10.02 -16.62 -4.22
CA VAL A 29 -9.82 -17.81 -3.41
C VAL A 29 -10.22 -17.52 -1.98
N VAL A 30 -10.95 -18.44 -1.37
CA VAL A 30 -11.28 -18.41 0.06
C VAL A 30 -10.48 -19.50 0.74
N TYR A 31 -9.70 -19.14 1.72
CA TYR A 31 -8.92 -20.06 2.55
C TYR A 31 -8.92 -19.58 4.00
N GLY A 32 -8.50 -20.39 4.92
CA GLY A 32 -8.39 -20.02 6.33
C GLY A 32 -8.66 -21.19 7.25
N HIS A 33 -8.92 -20.86 8.48
CA HIS A 33 -9.04 -21.76 9.62
C HIS A 33 -9.66 -23.12 9.28
N ARG A 34 -8.81 -24.18 9.27
CA ARG A 34 -9.17 -25.61 9.09
C ARG A 34 -10.08 -25.92 7.89
N GLN A 35 -10.02 -25.12 6.84
CA GLN A 35 -10.82 -25.28 5.64
C GLN A 35 -9.94 -25.45 4.41
N GLU A 36 -10.38 -26.32 3.51
CA GLU A 36 -9.72 -26.44 2.19
C GLU A 36 -9.95 -25.15 1.38
N PRO A 37 -8.95 -24.71 0.61
CA PRO A 37 -9.08 -23.56 -0.26
C PRO A 37 -10.19 -23.78 -1.30
N ILE A 38 -11.12 -22.83 -1.39
CA ILE A 38 -12.22 -22.86 -2.33
C ILE A 38 -11.98 -21.79 -3.38
N SER A 39 -11.95 -22.21 -4.65
CA SER A 39 -11.92 -21.29 -5.78
C SER A 39 -13.30 -20.72 -6.03
N ILE A 40 -13.41 -19.40 -6.07
CA ILE A 40 -14.66 -18.68 -6.32
C ILE A 40 -14.49 -17.64 -7.42
N GLN A 41 -15.60 -17.12 -7.90
CA GLN A 41 -15.67 -15.97 -8.79
C GLN A 41 -16.76 -15.02 -8.33
N ALA A 42 -16.51 -13.73 -8.46
CA ALA A 42 -17.49 -12.70 -8.12
C ALA A 42 -17.42 -11.52 -9.09
N ASP A 43 -18.43 -10.69 -9.10
CA ASP A 43 -18.51 -9.52 -9.98
C ASP A 43 -17.43 -8.50 -9.64
N ALA A 44 -16.74 -8.00 -10.67
CA ALA A 44 -15.62 -7.06 -10.52
C ALA A 44 -16.03 -5.75 -9.85
N LYS A 45 -17.25 -5.25 -10.13
CA LYS A 45 -17.72 -3.99 -9.56
C LYS A 45 -18.11 -4.15 -8.09
N GLU A 46 -18.66 -5.32 -7.72
CA GLU A 46 -19.01 -5.61 -6.32
C GLU A 46 -17.75 -5.75 -5.47
N ILE A 47 -16.78 -6.54 -5.93
CA ILE A 47 -15.49 -6.69 -5.23
C ILE A 47 -14.79 -5.34 -5.08
N ASP A 48 -14.74 -4.53 -6.13
CA ASP A 48 -14.09 -3.23 -6.10
C ASP A 48 -14.76 -2.27 -5.09
N ARG A 49 -16.09 -2.24 -5.07
CA ARG A 49 -16.87 -1.44 -4.10
C ARG A 49 -16.63 -1.90 -2.66
N ILE A 50 -16.55 -3.21 -2.46
CA ILE A 50 -16.29 -3.77 -1.13
C ILE A 50 -14.86 -3.46 -0.70
N TRP A 51 -13.88 -3.62 -1.59
CA TRP A 51 -12.50 -3.28 -1.30
C TRP A 51 -12.32 -1.80 -0.89
N GLN A 52 -12.98 -0.89 -1.59
CA GLN A 52 -12.91 0.54 -1.26
C GLN A 52 -13.47 0.87 0.14
N ARG A 53 -14.42 0.08 0.63
CA ARG A 53 -15.05 0.28 1.94
C ARG A 53 -14.43 -0.54 3.05
N ALA A 54 -14.10 -1.79 2.77
CA ALA A 54 -13.58 -2.74 3.74
C ALA A 54 -12.06 -2.66 3.91
N GLY A 55 -11.32 -2.35 2.85
CA GLY A 55 -9.88 -2.46 2.86
C GLY A 55 -9.42 -3.86 3.27
N ARG A 56 -8.37 -3.92 4.09
CA ARG A 56 -7.83 -5.18 4.65
C ARG A 56 -8.33 -5.49 6.06
N THR A 57 -8.98 -4.53 6.69
CA THR A 57 -9.25 -4.54 8.13
C THR A 57 -10.70 -4.79 8.51
N HIS A 58 -11.64 -4.62 7.58
CA HIS A 58 -13.04 -4.87 7.87
C HIS A 58 -13.49 -6.27 7.47
N LEU A 59 -14.33 -6.84 8.32
CA LEU A 59 -14.99 -8.12 8.05
C LEU A 59 -16.03 -7.97 6.93
N VAL A 60 -16.02 -8.92 6.02
CA VAL A 60 -16.98 -9.05 4.91
C VAL A 60 -17.75 -10.35 5.07
N ASP A 61 -19.06 -10.28 4.93
CA ASP A 61 -19.93 -11.44 4.91
C ASP A 61 -19.97 -12.01 3.49
N LEU A 62 -19.31 -13.14 3.28
CA LEU A 62 -19.22 -13.82 1.99
C LEU A 62 -20.31 -14.88 1.85
N LEU A 63 -21.18 -14.70 0.84
CA LEU A 63 -22.21 -15.64 0.43
C LEU A 63 -21.73 -16.41 -0.80
N ILE A 64 -21.42 -17.69 -0.64
CA ILE A 64 -21.07 -18.57 -1.76
C ILE A 64 -22.32 -19.40 -2.10
N GLU A 65 -22.69 -19.46 -3.38
CA GLU A 65 -23.82 -20.27 -3.82
C GLU A 65 -23.65 -21.73 -3.39
N GLY A 66 -24.65 -22.26 -2.68
CA GLY A 66 -24.63 -23.63 -2.15
C GLY A 66 -23.83 -23.84 -0.86
N GLN A 67 -23.34 -22.79 -0.22
CA GLN A 67 -22.56 -22.88 1.01
C GLN A 67 -23.10 -21.92 2.09
N PRO A 68 -22.82 -22.20 3.37
CA PRO A 68 -23.17 -21.29 4.46
C PRO A 68 -22.40 -19.97 4.35
N LEU A 69 -23.01 -18.91 4.90
CA LEU A 69 -22.39 -17.60 5.04
C LEU A 69 -21.07 -17.70 5.83
N ARG A 70 -20.02 -17.05 5.34
CA ARG A 70 -18.70 -17.01 5.96
C ARG A 70 -18.25 -15.59 6.20
N ARG A 71 -17.68 -15.33 7.36
CA ARG A 71 -17.00 -14.06 7.63
C ARG A 71 -15.57 -14.15 7.17
N VAL A 72 -15.17 -13.22 6.33
CA VAL A 72 -13.84 -13.19 5.70
C VAL A 72 -13.20 -11.81 5.84
N LEU A 73 -11.87 -11.78 5.82
CA LEU A 73 -11.07 -10.58 5.58
C LEU A 73 -10.50 -10.63 4.18
N ILE A 74 -10.36 -9.48 3.54
CA ILE A 74 -9.64 -9.40 2.27
C ILE A 74 -8.16 -9.28 2.58
N ARG A 75 -7.40 -10.35 2.38
CA ARG A 75 -5.97 -10.39 2.67
C ARG A 75 -5.14 -9.75 1.56
N GLU A 76 -5.47 -10.08 0.32
CA GLU A 76 -4.81 -9.52 -0.84
C GLU A 76 -5.83 -9.13 -1.90
N PHE A 77 -5.58 -8.00 -2.54
CA PHE A 77 -6.37 -7.51 -3.65
C PHE A 77 -5.47 -6.98 -4.74
N GLN A 78 -5.45 -7.68 -5.86
CA GLN A 78 -4.60 -7.36 -6.99
C GLN A 78 -5.37 -6.59 -8.04
N ARG A 79 -4.78 -5.47 -8.48
CA ARG A 79 -5.30 -4.66 -9.58
C ARG A 79 -4.30 -4.64 -10.74
N ASN A 80 -4.82 -4.54 -11.94
CA ASN A 80 -4.00 -4.33 -13.11
C ASN A 80 -3.48 -2.88 -13.12
N PRO A 81 -2.15 -2.65 -13.09
CA PRO A 81 -1.58 -1.31 -13.01
C PRO A 81 -1.92 -0.44 -14.23
N ARG A 82 -2.21 -1.05 -15.37
CA ARG A 82 -2.49 -0.33 -16.63
C ARG A 82 -3.91 0.23 -16.71
N ASN A 83 -4.91 -0.50 -16.21
CA ASN A 83 -6.32 -0.14 -16.37
C ASN A 83 -7.12 -0.12 -15.07
N GLY A 84 -6.46 -0.35 -13.91
CA GLY A 84 -7.07 -0.32 -12.60
C GLY A 84 -8.06 -1.46 -12.30
N ARG A 85 -8.32 -2.36 -13.26
CA ARG A 85 -9.32 -3.42 -13.08
C ARG A 85 -8.83 -4.48 -12.10
N PRO A 86 -9.70 -5.02 -11.24
CA PRO A 86 -9.35 -6.10 -10.33
C PRO A 86 -8.97 -7.37 -11.12
N ILE A 87 -7.88 -8.02 -10.68
CA ILE A 87 -7.35 -9.25 -11.28
C ILE A 87 -7.64 -10.44 -10.39
N HIS A 88 -7.43 -10.30 -9.08
CA HIS A 88 -7.55 -11.35 -8.09
C HIS A 88 -7.90 -10.79 -6.72
N ALA A 89 -8.61 -11.57 -5.92
CA ALA A 89 -8.87 -11.27 -4.53
C ALA A 89 -8.69 -12.52 -3.66
N ASP A 90 -8.01 -12.37 -2.54
CA ASP A 90 -7.79 -13.40 -1.55
C ASP A 90 -8.62 -13.12 -0.31
N PHE A 91 -9.48 -14.06 0.03
CA PHE A 91 -10.34 -13.99 1.19
C PHE A 91 -9.86 -14.96 2.26
N PHE A 92 -9.59 -14.43 3.43
CA PHE A 92 -9.22 -15.23 4.60
C PHE A 92 -10.44 -15.43 5.49
N ALA A 93 -10.92 -16.67 5.60
CA ALA A 93 -12.02 -17.03 6.49
C ALA A 93 -11.53 -17.00 7.94
N VAL A 94 -12.17 -16.17 8.75
CA VAL A 94 -11.75 -15.92 10.13
C VAL A 94 -12.62 -16.66 11.14
N ASN A 95 -11.98 -17.12 12.21
CA ASN A 95 -12.66 -17.57 13.41
C ASN A 95 -12.64 -16.41 14.43
N LEU A 96 -13.79 -16.00 14.92
CA LEU A 96 -13.93 -14.88 15.85
C LEU A 96 -13.25 -15.11 17.20
N LEU A 97 -12.90 -16.35 17.52
CA LEU A 97 -12.30 -16.75 18.80
C LEU A 97 -10.78 -16.85 18.75
N GLU A 98 -10.18 -16.74 17.59
CA GLU A 98 -8.73 -16.87 17.41
C GLU A 98 -8.08 -15.55 17.06
N LYS A 99 -6.92 -15.28 17.66
CA LYS A 99 -6.08 -14.14 17.29
C LYS A 99 -5.58 -14.33 15.87
N LEU A 100 -5.51 -13.25 15.13
CA LEU A 100 -4.98 -13.24 13.77
C LEU A 100 -4.01 -12.07 13.59
N THR A 101 -3.05 -12.26 12.71
CA THR A 101 -2.09 -11.21 12.32
C THR A 101 -2.54 -10.56 11.01
N VAL A 102 -2.73 -9.24 11.04
CA VAL A 102 -3.17 -8.43 9.88
C VAL A 102 -2.31 -7.20 9.74
N ASP A 103 -2.10 -6.78 8.48
CA ASP A 103 -1.46 -5.50 8.16
C ASP A 103 -2.49 -4.38 8.25
N VAL A 104 -2.31 -3.47 9.22
CA VAL A 104 -3.18 -2.30 9.44
C VAL A 104 -2.49 -1.06 8.87
N PRO A 105 -3.20 -0.23 8.09
CA PRO A 105 -2.63 1.00 7.54
C PRO A 105 -2.41 2.04 8.65
N LEU A 106 -1.29 2.78 8.52
CA LEU A 106 -0.95 3.93 9.35
C LEU A 106 -1.42 5.20 8.65
N VAL A 107 -2.16 6.03 9.38
CA VAL A 107 -2.63 7.33 8.91
C VAL A 107 -2.02 8.42 9.77
N LEU A 108 -1.35 9.36 9.12
CA LEU A 108 -0.75 10.51 9.78
C LEU A 108 -1.83 11.53 10.10
N VAL A 109 -1.82 12.03 11.33
CA VAL A 109 -2.76 13.03 11.81
C VAL A 109 -1.96 14.21 12.38
N GLY A 110 -2.47 15.42 12.12
CA GLY A 110 -1.80 16.66 12.50
C GLY A 110 -0.93 17.24 11.38
N ASP A 111 -0.56 18.49 11.56
CA ASP A 111 0.34 19.21 10.66
C ASP A 111 1.70 19.34 11.35
N SER A 112 2.76 18.92 10.67
CA SER A 112 4.14 19.11 11.17
C SER A 112 4.57 20.55 10.92
N PRO A 113 4.95 21.30 11.96
CA PRO A 113 5.44 22.67 11.82
C PRO A 113 6.70 22.78 10.94
N ALA A 114 7.53 21.74 10.94
CA ALA A 114 8.73 21.70 10.10
C ALA A 114 8.41 21.69 8.61
N VAL A 115 7.26 21.16 8.22
CA VAL A 115 6.85 21.08 6.80
C VAL A 115 5.95 22.26 6.43
N SER A 116 4.95 22.59 7.27
CA SER A 116 3.96 23.63 7.00
C SER A 116 4.50 25.04 7.18
N ASP A 117 5.13 25.30 8.34
CA ASP A 117 5.54 26.65 8.72
C ASP A 117 6.98 26.96 8.34
N LEU A 118 7.91 26.08 8.72
CA LEU A 118 9.34 26.30 8.54
C LEU A 118 9.84 25.94 7.15
N LYS A 119 9.18 25.06 6.45
CA LYS A 119 9.56 24.54 5.10
C LYS A 119 10.99 24.03 5.03
N VAL A 120 11.52 23.54 6.16
CA VAL A 120 12.90 23.04 6.25
C VAL A 120 13.07 21.61 5.84
N GLY A 121 11.96 20.85 5.76
CA GLY A 121 11.99 19.42 5.43
C GLY A 121 10.76 18.92 4.71
N GLN A 122 10.87 17.69 4.26
CA GLN A 122 9.76 16.91 3.71
C GLN A 122 9.48 15.71 4.62
N LEU A 123 8.20 15.48 4.91
CA LEU A 123 7.76 14.34 5.69
C LEU A 123 7.89 13.07 4.85
N LEU A 124 8.70 12.14 5.32
CA LEU A 124 8.93 10.85 4.69
C LEU A 124 8.32 9.76 5.55
N GLN A 125 7.25 9.14 5.05
CA GLN A 125 6.66 7.97 5.68
C GLN A 125 7.44 6.71 5.24
N THR A 126 8.13 6.07 6.18
CA THR A 126 8.94 4.87 5.94
C THR A 126 8.07 3.62 5.93
N MET A 127 7.04 3.59 6.80
CA MET A 127 6.13 2.46 6.94
C MET A 127 4.69 2.91 6.71
N ASN A 128 4.02 2.28 5.73
CA ASN A 128 2.61 2.57 5.43
C ASN A 128 1.63 1.64 6.16
N THR A 129 2.12 0.48 6.59
CA THR A 129 1.32 -0.56 7.27
C THR A 129 2.14 -1.17 8.39
N VAL A 130 1.46 -1.60 9.45
CA VAL A 130 2.06 -2.33 10.57
C VAL A 130 1.31 -3.62 10.81
N LYS A 131 2.05 -4.70 11.09
CA LYS A 131 1.48 -5.99 11.45
C LYS A 131 1.02 -5.95 12.90
N VAL A 132 -0.25 -6.25 13.11
CA VAL A 132 -0.84 -6.33 14.44
C VAL A 132 -1.47 -7.70 14.66
N GLU A 133 -1.41 -8.17 15.89
CA GLU A 133 -2.09 -9.37 16.35
C GLU A 133 -3.27 -8.96 17.23
N CYS A 134 -4.47 -9.35 16.83
CA CYS A 134 -5.70 -9.03 17.56
C CYS A 134 -6.80 -10.04 17.26
N LEU A 135 -7.89 -9.97 18.02
CA LEU A 135 -9.13 -10.66 17.66
C LEU A 135 -9.83 -9.94 16.50
N PRO A 136 -10.52 -10.69 15.61
CA PRO A 136 -11.23 -10.08 14.47
C PRO A 136 -12.28 -9.03 14.87
N THR A 137 -12.81 -9.12 16.09
CA THR A 137 -13.77 -8.16 16.63
C THR A 137 -13.14 -6.83 17.03
N ASN A 138 -11.86 -6.83 17.39
CA ASN A 138 -11.13 -5.67 17.88
C ASN A 138 -10.16 -5.09 16.85
N LEU A 139 -10.29 -5.51 15.60
CA LEU A 139 -9.42 -5.06 14.53
C LEU A 139 -9.69 -3.59 14.20
N PRO A 140 -8.71 -2.68 14.40
CA PRO A 140 -8.87 -1.27 14.07
C PRO A 140 -8.85 -1.07 12.54
N PRO A 141 -9.66 -0.16 11.99
CA PRO A 141 -9.65 0.14 10.57
C PRO A 141 -8.34 0.79 10.12
N GLN A 142 -7.74 1.57 10.99
CA GLN A 142 -6.46 2.27 10.79
C GLN A 142 -5.84 2.59 12.14
N LEU A 143 -4.53 2.80 12.17
CA LEU A 143 -3.81 3.32 13.32
C LEU A 143 -3.39 4.76 13.02
N THR A 144 -3.55 5.63 13.99
CA THR A 144 -3.22 7.06 13.88
C THR A 144 -1.85 7.33 14.46
N VAL A 145 -1.07 8.12 13.74
CA VAL A 145 0.26 8.59 14.14
C VAL A 145 0.22 10.11 14.17
N ASP A 146 0.48 10.70 15.32
CA ASP A 146 0.53 12.15 15.45
C ASP A 146 1.91 12.68 15.03
N VAL A 147 1.90 13.59 14.05
CA VAL A 147 3.10 14.24 13.50
C VAL A 147 3.26 15.69 13.95
N SER A 148 2.36 16.18 14.80
CA SER A 148 2.36 17.59 15.27
C SER A 148 3.60 17.95 16.09
N GLY A 149 4.25 16.94 16.69
CA GLY A 149 5.47 17.12 17.49
C GLY A 149 6.76 17.26 16.70
N LEU A 150 6.72 17.05 15.37
CA LEU A 150 7.91 17.08 14.52
C LEU A 150 8.25 18.52 14.13
N MET A 151 9.33 19.08 14.69
CA MET A 151 9.73 20.49 14.51
C MET A 151 11.05 20.67 13.76
N ALA A 152 11.95 19.69 13.83
CA ALA A 152 13.28 19.79 13.24
C ALA A 152 13.52 18.75 12.11
N VAL A 153 14.55 19.00 11.32
CA VAL A 153 15.07 18.02 10.38
C VAL A 153 15.65 16.85 11.17
N ASP A 154 15.45 15.64 10.67
CA ASP A 154 15.82 14.37 11.28
C ASP A 154 14.95 13.95 12.50
N ASP A 155 13.95 14.75 12.89
CA ASP A 155 12.96 14.27 13.83
C ASP A 155 12.22 13.06 13.26
N SER A 156 11.94 12.07 14.12
CA SER A 156 11.28 10.83 13.73
C SER A 156 10.27 10.38 14.79
N VAL A 157 9.21 9.75 14.32
CA VAL A 157 8.22 9.06 15.16
C VAL A 157 8.45 7.56 15.01
N THR A 158 8.50 6.86 16.15
CA THR A 158 8.71 5.42 16.22
C THR A 158 7.38 4.67 16.42
N LEU A 159 7.41 3.34 16.26
CA LEU A 159 6.24 2.50 16.56
C LEU A 159 5.78 2.56 18.01
N ALA A 160 6.69 2.91 18.95
CA ALA A 160 6.34 3.08 20.36
C ALA A 160 5.38 4.26 20.59
N ASP A 161 5.41 5.27 19.73
CA ASP A 161 4.60 6.48 19.83
C ASP A 161 3.21 6.32 19.20
N VAL A 162 2.95 5.18 18.54
CA VAL A 162 1.66 4.90 17.89
C VAL A 162 0.61 4.53 18.92
N THR A 163 -0.53 5.20 18.88
CA THR A 163 -1.65 4.89 19.78
C THR A 163 -2.31 3.58 19.36
N LEU A 164 -2.13 2.54 20.18
CA LEU A 164 -2.76 1.23 19.99
C LEU A 164 -4.07 1.17 20.78
N PRO A 165 -5.18 0.70 20.17
CA PRO A 165 -6.42 0.43 20.89
C PRO A 165 -6.30 -0.82 21.77
N GLU A 166 -7.25 -0.99 22.68
CA GLU A 166 -7.27 -2.13 23.60
C GLU A 166 -7.37 -3.48 22.88
N GLY A 167 -6.53 -4.43 23.26
CA GLY A 167 -6.53 -5.79 22.70
C GLY A 167 -5.80 -5.94 21.36
N VAL A 168 -5.01 -4.95 20.96
CA VAL A 168 -4.14 -4.99 19.78
C VAL A 168 -2.69 -5.04 20.22
N GLU A 169 -1.95 -6.01 19.75
CA GLU A 169 -0.53 -6.21 20.01
C GLU A 169 0.26 -6.06 18.70
N LEU A 170 1.45 -5.47 18.75
CA LEU A 170 2.36 -5.40 17.59
C LEU A 170 2.93 -6.80 17.32
N ALA A 171 2.87 -7.23 16.07
CA ALA A 171 3.39 -8.52 15.66
C ALA A 171 4.60 -8.34 14.73
N GLY A 172 5.80 -8.75 15.19
CA GLY A 172 6.99 -8.84 14.36
C GLY A 172 7.64 -7.51 13.96
N ALA A 173 7.25 -6.40 14.55
CA ALA A 173 7.91 -5.10 14.39
C ALA A 173 8.54 -4.68 15.73
N GLU A 174 9.75 -4.14 15.67
CA GLU A 174 10.41 -3.62 16.87
C GLU A 174 9.83 -2.24 17.22
N PRO A 175 9.61 -1.93 18.52
CA PRO A 175 9.06 -0.63 18.93
C PRO A 175 9.97 0.55 18.55
N THR A 176 11.23 0.30 18.27
CA THR A 176 12.24 1.28 17.83
C THR A 176 12.22 1.58 16.34
N GLU A 177 11.43 0.84 15.54
CA GLU A 177 11.34 1.10 14.10
C GLU A 177 10.71 2.46 13.83
N VAL A 178 11.35 3.20 12.90
CA VAL A 178 10.91 4.53 12.50
C VAL A 178 9.75 4.43 11.51
N VAL A 179 8.62 5.02 11.87
CA VAL A 179 7.39 5.09 11.04
C VAL A 179 7.46 6.27 10.09
N VAL A 180 7.84 7.44 10.63
CA VAL A 180 7.88 8.70 9.90
C VAL A 180 9.13 9.47 10.32
N LYS A 181 9.77 10.13 9.38
CA LYS A 181 10.86 11.06 9.66
C LYS A 181 10.77 12.30 8.77
N ILE A 182 11.38 13.39 9.22
CA ILE A 182 11.57 14.58 8.41
C ILE A 182 12.92 14.49 7.69
N ALA A 183 12.88 14.47 6.37
CA ALA A 183 14.06 14.54 5.53
C ALA A 183 14.34 16.00 5.13
N ALA A 184 15.59 16.44 5.15
CA ALA A 184 15.98 17.76 4.67
C ALA A 184 15.60 17.94 3.20
N LEU A 185 14.99 19.06 2.87
CA LEU A 185 14.84 19.48 1.47
C LEU A 185 16.24 19.84 0.94
N ARG A 186 16.76 19.03 0.05
CA ARG A 186 17.92 19.47 -0.77
C ARG A 186 17.40 20.52 -1.75
N VAL A 187 17.45 21.78 -1.36
CA VAL A 187 17.37 22.87 -2.33
C VAL A 187 18.57 22.68 -3.24
N ARG A 188 18.33 22.29 -4.47
CA ARG A 188 19.32 22.40 -5.52
C ARG A 188 19.48 23.90 -5.74
N GLU A 189 20.46 24.51 -5.06
CA GLU A 189 20.96 25.81 -5.48
C GLU A 189 21.43 25.60 -6.92
N GLU A 190 20.60 25.98 -7.89
CA GLU A 190 21.09 26.41 -9.20
C GLU A 190 21.99 27.61 -8.90
N VAL A 191 23.26 27.33 -8.79
CA VAL A 191 24.26 28.37 -8.89
C VAL A 191 24.10 28.93 -10.31
N GLU A 192 23.35 30.02 -10.42
CA GLU A 192 23.50 30.94 -11.54
C GLU A 192 24.95 31.41 -11.54
N GLU A 193 25.77 30.72 -12.30
CA GLU A 193 27.05 31.25 -12.78
C GLU A 193 26.73 32.31 -13.80
N GLU A 194 26.38 33.50 -13.28
CA GLU A 194 26.35 34.73 -14.06
C GLU A 194 27.79 35.22 -14.25
N GLY A 195 28.26 35.08 -15.48
CA GLY A 195 29.10 36.09 -16.08
C GLY A 195 30.57 36.16 -15.70
N ALA A 196 31.39 35.67 -16.57
CA ALA A 196 32.66 36.35 -16.86
C ALA A 196 32.88 36.43 -18.37
N PRO A 197 33.27 37.60 -18.90
CA PRO A 197 33.15 37.90 -20.31
C PRO A 197 34.36 37.40 -21.12
N ALA A 198 34.07 37.26 -22.39
CA ALA A 198 34.99 36.96 -23.46
C ALA A 198 36.23 37.86 -23.46
N GLU A 199 37.39 37.28 -23.73
CA GLU A 199 38.42 37.95 -24.47
C GLU A 199 39.08 37.04 -25.51
N ALA A 200 39.22 37.66 -26.63
CA ALA A 200 39.61 37.18 -27.93
C ALA A 200 41.08 36.72 -28.00
N GLY A 201 41.33 35.84 -28.92
CA GLY A 201 42.69 35.54 -29.40
C GLY A 201 42.63 34.38 -30.38
N ALA A 202 42.47 34.69 -31.48
CA ALA A 202 42.87 34.56 -32.86
C ALA A 202 44.03 33.57 -33.12
N VAL A 203 43.91 33.01 -34.36
CA VAL A 203 44.96 32.49 -35.27
C VAL A 203 45.38 31.04 -34.96
N GLU A 204 45.47 30.18 -35.85
CA GLU A 204 45.66 29.99 -37.28
C GLU A 204 45.99 28.52 -37.59
N GLN A 205 45.44 28.07 -38.66
CA GLN A 205 46.02 27.20 -39.67
C GLN A 205 46.41 25.72 -39.40
N ALA A 206 45.76 24.95 -40.18
CA ALA A 206 46.34 24.17 -41.28
C ALA A 206 46.66 22.69 -41.01
N GLY A 207 46.24 21.91 -41.96
CA GLY A 207 46.88 20.72 -42.46
C GLY A 207 46.07 19.45 -42.24
N GLU A 208 45.26 19.14 -43.14
CA GLU A 208 45.51 18.31 -44.34
C GLU A 208 45.83 16.84 -44.06
N ALA A 209 44.97 16.07 -44.64
CA ALA A 209 45.20 14.91 -45.44
C ALA A 209 45.04 13.51 -44.83
N GLU A 210 44.14 12.84 -45.49
CA GLU A 210 44.23 11.50 -46.11
C GLU A 210 44.32 10.32 -45.10
N ALA A 211 43.62 9.34 -45.30
CA ALA A 211 43.12 8.53 -46.37
C ALA A 211 42.99 7.07 -45.87
N SER A 212 41.97 6.45 -46.33
CA SER A 212 41.87 5.02 -46.69
C SER A 212 42.13 3.95 -45.63
N GLY A 213 41.18 3.16 -45.49
CA GLY A 213 41.08 1.88 -46.13
C GLY A 213 40.96 0.75 -45.14
N GLU A 214 40.07 0.01 -45.39
CA GLU A 214 39.69 -1.39 -45.41
C GLU A 214 38.56 -1.81 -44.48
#